data_143fd23024a5dad4b596dc36a7fc8a7e
#
_entry.id   143fd23024a5dad4b596dc36a7fc8a7e
#
_cell.length_a   1.000
_cell.length_b   1.000
_cell.length_c   1.000
_cell.angle_alpha   90.00
_cell.angle_beta   90.00
_cell.angle_gamma   90.00
#
_symmetry.space_group_name_H-M   'P 1'
#
loop_
_entity.id
_entity.type
_entity.pdbx_description
1 polymer ?
#
loop_
_entity_poly.entity_id
_entity_poly.type
_entity_poly.pdbx_seq_one_letter_code
_entity_poly.pdbx_strand_id
1 'polypeptide(L)'
;MNTPLKISIFLSAIIILASYFLFTSPEKEALLKFTVFFIIVFSVTFYVLRNFFHERIKLIYKNIYKFKGTSNIKELDIEKAEKEAEEWADAKEEELNAYKKDENYRREFLGNVSHELKTPIFNIQGYVQTLLDGGVEDKDINYKYLERANKSVDRMINIVEDLEVISRLETEQSVLDIQKFNIVDLVKEVFELMEMKASKMKIKFELINESQTNFVKGDKDKIQQVFVNLISNSIKYGKEGGKTTVRFFDMNSNMLIEVADNGIGIKKQSLDRLFERFYRVDKNRSREIGGTGLGLAIVKHILEGHNQQINVRSTINVGSTFSFILEK
;
A
#
# COMPACT_ATOMS: atom_id res chain seq x y z
N MET A 1 15.31 50.51 -5.93
CA MET A 1 16.42 50.66 -6.89
C MET A 1 17.08 49.30 -7.08
N ASN A 2 17.04 48.76 -8.29
CA ASN A 2 17.41 47.37 -8.56
C ASN A 2 18.89 47.10 -8.20
N THR A 3 19.14 46.04 -7.41
CA THR A 3 20.49 45.61 -6.98
C THR A 3 21.52 45.49 -8.12
N PRO A 4 21.16 45.01 -9.35
CA PRO A 4 22.08 44.98 -10.49
C PRO A 4 22.57 46.37 -10.91
N LEU A 5 21.70 47.39 -10.83
CA LEU A 5 22.03 48.76 -11.18
C LEU A 5 23.06 49.37 -10.19
N LYS A 6 22.92 49.09 -8.88
CA LYS A 6 23.89 49.52 -7.87
C LYS A 6 25.27 48.91 -8.08
N ILE A 7 25.32 47.60 -8.42
CA ILE A 7 26.58 46.91 -8.71
C ILE A 7 27.22 47.44 -9.97
N SER A 8 26.44 47.72 -11.03
CA SER A 8 26.96 48.29 -12.27
C SER A 8 27.51 49.72 -12.08
N ILE A 9 26.80 50.57 -11.33
CA ILE A 9 27.27 51.94 -11.00
C ILE A 9 28.56 51.88 -10.18
N PHE A 10 28.63 50.98 -9.21
CA PHE A 10 29.82 50.81 -8.38
C PHE A 10 31.05 50.32 -9.17
N LEU A 11 30.88 49.31 -10.05
CA LEU A 11 31.91 48.83 -10.96
C LEU A 11 32.40 49.93 -11.92
N SER A 12 31.47 50.74 -12.47
CA SER A 12 31.83 51.85 -13.35
C SER A 12 32.62 52.91 -12.63
N ALA A 13 32.27 53.29 -11.39
CA ALA A 13 33.03 54.25 -10.57
C ALA A 13 34.44 53.74 -10.24
N ILE A 14 34.60 52.44 -9.97
CA ILE A 14 35.90 51.79 -9.73
C ILE A 14 36.80 51.88 -10.98
N ILE A 15 36.25 51.57 -12.16
CA ILE A 15 36.99 51.61 -13.44
C ILE A 15 37.44 53.02 -13.72
N ILE A 16 36.63 54.07 -13.51
CA ILE A 16 36.97 55.47 -13.69
C ILE A 16 38.10 55.91 -12.72
N LEU A 17 38.02 55.53 -11.45
CA LEU A 17 38.99 55.78 -10.43
C LEU A 17 40.34 55.11 -10.72
N ALA A 18 40.37 53.91 -11.21
CA ALA A 18 41.52 53.12 -11.61
C ALA A 18 42.25 53.80 -12.82
N SER A 19 41.46 54.22 -13.80
CA SER A 19 42.00 54.90 -14.98
C SER A 19 42.68 56.23 -14.62
N TYR A 20 42.08 57.01 -13.72
CA TYR A 20 42.68 58.28 -13.23
C TYR A 20 43.98 58.04 -12.46
N PHE A 21 44.06 57.02 -11.61
CA PHE A 21 45.25 56.71 -10.81
C PHE A 21 46.40 56.16 -11.66
N LEU A 22 46.17 55.44 -12.73
CA LEU A 22 47.15 54.91 -13.66
C LEU A 22 47.78 56.01 -14.53
N PHE A 23 47.02 57.05 -14.89
CA PHE A 23 47.47 58.10 -15.80
C PHE A 23 48.35 59.18 -15.14
N THR A 24 48.31 59.35 -13.81
CA THR A 24 48.90 60.42 -13.08
C THR A 24 50.17 60.07 -12.28
N SER A 25 50.72 58.85 -12.34
CA SER A 25 51.81 58.41 -11.45
C SER A 25 53.11 58.08 -12.16
N PRO A 26 54.32 58.45 -11.61
CA PRO A 26 55.62 58.01 -12.11
C PRO A 26 55.81 56.50 -11.93
N GLU A 27 56.53 55.85 -12.90
CA GLU A 27 56.56 54.38 -13.10
C GLU A 27 56.93 53.55 -11.87
N LYS A 28 57.81 54.00 -10.97
CA LYS A 28 58.21 53.21 -9.79
C LYS A 28 57.20 53.15 -8.66
N GLU A 29 56.28 54.09 -8.54
CA GLU A 29 55.22 54.12 -7.54
C GLU A 29 53.90 53.53 -8.07
N ALA A 30 53.78 53.41 -9.39
CA ALA A 30 52.57 52.94 -10.04
C ALA A 30 52.19 51.46 -9.61
N LEU A 31 53.18 50.60 -9.48
CA LEU A 31 52.97 49.20 -9.10
C LEU A 31 52.43 49.08 -7.67
N LEU A 32 52.95 49.85 -6.72
CA LEU A 32 52.49 49.80 -5.32
C LEU A 32 51.07 50.35 -5.19
N LYS A 33 50.77 51.43 -5.89
CA LYS A 33 49.47 52.07 -5.91
C LYS A 33 48.42 51.14 -6.56
N PHE A 34 48.81 50.42 -7.62
CA PHE A 34 47.95 49.41 -8.29
C PHE A 34 47.63 48.24 -7.38
N THR A 35 48.61 47.67 -6.67
CA THR A 35 48.35 46.54 -5.74
C THR A 35 47.47 46.96 -4.58
N VAL A 36 47.64 48.10 -3.96
CA VAL A 36 46.80 48.64 -2.90
C VAL A 36 45.37 48.86 -3.41
N PHE A 37 45.21 49.47 -4.58
CA PHE A 37 43.94 49.72 -5.21
C PHE A 37 43.19 48.37 -5.50
N PHE A 38 43.91 47.40 -6.07
CA PHE A 38 43.36 46.07 -6.35
C PHE A 38 42.85 45.38 -5.09
N ILE A 39 43.60 45.42 -3.99
CA ILE A 39 43.21 44.84 -2.71
C ILE A 39 41.94 45.52 -2.17
N ILE A 40 41.83 46.83 -2.25
CA ILE A 40 40.65 47.58 -1.79
C ILE A 40 39.42 47.19 -2.64
N VAL A 41 39.58 47.21 -3.97
CA VAL A 41 38.49 46.87 -4.88
C VAL A 41 38.01 45.41 -4.68
N PHE A 42 38.99 44.51 -4.58
CA PHE A 42 38.67 43.08 -4.30
C PHE A 42 37.93 42.93 -2.97
N SER A 43 38.40 43.56 -1.91
CA SER A 43 37.77 43.47 -0.59
C SER A 43 36.35 44.03 -0.57
N VAL A 44 36.13 45.18 -1.21
CA VAL A 44 34.80 45.79 -1.30
C VAL A 44 33.87 44.96 -2.17
N THR A 45 34.35 44.47 -3.32
CA THR A 45 33.55 43.62 -4.20
C THR A 45 33.18 42.30 -3.51
N PHE A 46 34.13 41.68 -2.83
CA PHE A 46 33.92 40.47 -2.05
C PHE A 46 32.90 40.71 -0.94
N TYR A 47 32.97 41.79 -0.22
CA TYR A 47 32.02 42.16 0.83
C TYR A 47 30.58 42.35 0.28
N VAL A 48 30.48 43.08 -0.85
CA VAL A 48 29.16 43.32 -1.49
C VAL A 48 28.54 42.03 -2.02
N LEU A 49 29.33 41.18 -2.67
CA LEU A 49 28.87 39.89 -3.19
C LEU A 49 28.45 38.97 -2.03
N ARG A 50 29.29 38.85 -0.99
CA ARG A 50 28.98 38.06 0.18
C ARG A 50 27.66 38.48 0.83
N ASN A 51 27.47 39.78 1.02
CA ASN A 51 26.24 40.31 1.63
C ASN A 51 25.01 40.09 0.74
N PHE A 52 25.17 40.24 -0.57
CA PHE A 52 24.12 40.01 -1.55
C PHE A 52 23.66 38.55 -1.56
N PHE A 53 24.60 37.60 -1.58
CA PHE A 53 24.28 36.19 -1.54
C PHE A 53 23.67 35.80 -0.18
N HIS A 54 24.19 36.32 0.91
CA HIS A 54 23.68 36.07 2.25
C HIS A 54 22.21 36.49 2.39
N GLU A 55 21.84 37.67 1.93
CA GLU A 55 20.44 38.14 1.97
C GLU A 55 19.50 37.30 1.07
N ARG A 56 19.97 36.89 -0.10
CA ARG A 56 19.19 36.05 -1.03
C ARG A 56 18.95 34.64 -0.47
N ILE A 57 20.00 34.03 0.03
CA ILE A 57 19.94 32.70 0.65
C ILE A 57 19.03 32.74 1.89
N LYS A 58 19.16 33.77 2.73
CA LYS A 58 18.30 33.96 3.89
C LYS A 58 16.81 34.04 3.53
N LEU A 59 16.47 34.64 2.40
CA LEU A 59 15.09 34.75 1.94
C LEU A 59 14.50 33.41 1.48
N ILE A 60 15.29 32.60 0.75
CA ILE A 60 14.93 31.24 0.34
C ILE A 60 14.77 30.36 1.59
N TYR A 61 15.71 30.43 2.50
CA TYR A 61 15.69 29.68 3.75
C TYR A 61 14.49 30.03 4.62
N LYS A 62 14.14 31.31 4.71
CA LYS A 62 12.95 31.76 5.45
C LYS A 62 11.66 31.16 4.87
N ASN A 63 11.56 30.98 3.56
CA ASN A 63 10.41 30.35 2.93
C ASN A 63 10.35 28.84 3.26
N ILE A 64 11.48 28.14 3.22
CA ILE A 64 11.57 26.71 3.59
C ILE A 64 11.19 26.52 5.07
N TYR A 65 11.71 27.36 5.97
CA TYR A 65 11.39 27.30 7.41
C TYR A 65 9.93 27.65 7.73
N LYS A 66 9.29 28.50 6.94
CA LYS A 66 7.88 28.82 7.09
C LYS A 66 7.02 27.57 6.87
N PHE A 67 7.43 26.67 5.99
CA PHE A 67 6.77 25.38 5.77
C PHE A 67 7.09 24.35 6.88
N LYS A 68 8.23 24.47 7.56
CA LYS A 68 8.61 23.59 8.70
C LYS A 68 8.00 24.02 10.05
N GLY A 69 7.33 25.18 10.13
CA GLY A 69 6.68 25.64 11.36
C GLY A 69 7.62 26.11 12.49
N THR A 70 8.92 26.26 12.22
CA THR A 70 9.93 26.71 13.20
C THR A 70 10.42 28.13 12.87
N SER A 71 10.35 29.06 13.82
CA SER A 71 10.56 30.50 13.58
C SER A 71 11.86 31.10 14.13
N ASN A 72 12.84 30.33 14.56
CA ASN A 72 14.08 30.87 15.18
C ASN A 72 15.34 30.62 14.34
N ILE A 73 15.71 31.60 13.52
CA ILE A 73 16.97 31.60 12.78
C ILE A 73 17.94 32.59 13.48
N LYS A 74 18.82 32.11 14.36
CA LYS A 74 19.78 32.95 15.05
C LYS A 74 21.13 33.08 14.33
N GLU A 75 21.56 32.09 13.55
CA GLU A 75 22.79 32.17 12.73
C GLU A 75 22.58 31.32 11.46
N LEU A 76 22.88 31.91 10.31
CA LEU A 76 22.75 31.23 9.01
C LEU A 76 24.15 30.69 8.62
N ASP A 77 24.33 29.40 8.82
CA ASP A 77 25.41 28.62 8.23
C ASP A 77 24.95 28.11 6.86
N ILE A 78 25.63 28.58 5.79
CA ILE A 78 25.23 28.30 4.40
C ILE A 78 25.34 26.80 4.10
N GLU A 79 26.38 26.14 4.61
CA GLU A 79 26.64 24.72 4.38
C GLU A 79 25.56 23.83 5.06
N LYS A 80 25.15 24.23 6.27
CA LYS A 80 24.07 23.59 6.99
C LYS A 80 22.71 23.84 6.33
N ALA A 81 22.51 25.04 5.78
CA ALA A 81 21.32 25.40 5.04
C ALA A 81 21.14 24.58 3.75
N GLU A 82 22.21 24.36 3.02
CA GLU A 82 22.20 23.54 1.80
C GLU A 82 21.81 22.08 2.11
N LYS A 83 22.45 21.50 3.11
CA LYS A 83 22.16 20.14 3.55
C LYS A 83 20.71 19.96 4.04
N GLU A 84 20.21 20.89 4.85
CA GLU A 84 18.82 20.85 5.32
C GLU A 84 17.80 21.06 4.19
N ALA A 85 18.14 21.83 3.15
CA ALA A 85 17.30 22.01 1.98
C ALA A 85 17.24 20.72 1.13
N GLU A 86 18.37 20.04 0.98
CA GLU A 86 18.47 18.75 0.29
C GLU A 86 17.67 17.67 1.03
N GLU A 87 17.89 17.52 2.34
CA GLU A 87 17.12 16.58 3.18
C GLU A 87 15.60 16.85 3.11
N TRP A 88 15.21 18.12 3.07
CA TRP A 88 13.79 18.49 2.93
C TRP A 88 13.24 18.18 1.54
N ALA A 89 14.01 18.39 0.48
CA ALA A 89 13.63 18.07 -0.89
C ALA A 89 13.43 16.55 -1.05
N ASP A 90 14.37 15.75 -0.54
CA ASP A 90 14.31 14.30 -0.57
C ASP A 90 13.08 13.78 0.20
N ALA A 91 12.85 14.26 1.42
CA ALA A 91 11.69 13.89 2.22
C ALA A 91 10.38 14.29 1.53
N LYS A 92 10.35 15.43 0.81
CA LYS A 92 9.16 15.87 0.07
C LYS A 92 8.93 15.05 -1.19
N GLU A 93 10.00 14.62 -1.85
CA GLU A 93 9.91 13.71 -2.99
C GLU A 93 9.38 12.33 -2.56
N GLU A 94 9.86 11.80 -1.44
CA GLU A 94 9.32 10.55 -0.87
C GLU A 94 7.84 10.66 -0.53
N GLU A 95 7.42 11.76 0.13
CA GLU A 95 6.00 12.02 0.44
C GLU A 95 5.14 12.10 -0.82
N LEU A 96 5.60 12.81 -1.86
CA LEU A 96 4.92 12.91 -3.13
C LEU A 96 4.82 11.55 -3.85
N ASN A 97 5.87 10.74 -3.79
CA ASN A 97 5.88 9.41 -4.39
C ASN A 97 4.93 8.47 -3.64
N ALA A 98 4.90 8.54 -2.31
CA ALA A 98 3.93 7.80 -1.50
C ALA A 98 2.49 8.21 -1.83
N TYR A 99 2.21 9.52 -1.93
CA TYR A 99 0.88 10.02 -2.32
C TYR A 99 0.45 9.58 -3.72
N LYS A 100 1.35 9.65 -4.71
CA LYS A 100 1.07 9.16 -6.07
C LYS A 100 0.80 7.65 -6.09
N LYS A 101 1.53 6.89 -5.28
CA LYS A 101 1.32 5.44 -5.14
C LYS A 101 -0.06 5.13 -4.56
N ASP A 102 -0.48 5.87 -3.54
CA ASP A 102 -1.80 5.72 -2.92
C ASP A 102 -2.93 6.11 -3.90
N GLU A 103 -2.77 7.22 -4.63
CA GLU A 103 -3.75 7.66 -5.65
C GLU A 103 -3.90 6.63 -6.78
N ASN A 104 -2.78 6.10 -7.29
CA ASN A 104 -2.81 5.06 -8.31
C ASN A 104 -3.48 3.79 -7.79
N TYR A 105 -3.19 3.41 -6.56
CA TYR A 105 -3.80 2.27 -5.89
C TYR A 105 -5.33 2.43 -5.76
N ARG A 106 -5.80 3.61 -5.35
CA ARG A 106 -7.24 3.93 -5.30
C ARG A 106 -7.90 3.86 -6.67
N ARG A 107 -7.24 4.40 -7.69
CA ARG A 107 -7.75 4.39 -9.09
C ARG A 107 -7.86 2.96 -9.62
N GLU A 108 -6.83 2.14 -9.40
CA GLU A 108 -6.84 0.74 -9.79
C GLU A 108 -7.92 -0.06 -9.03
N PHE A 109 -8.07 0.20 -7.73
CA PHE A 109 -9.12 -0.41 -6.92
C PHE A 109 -10.51 -0.13 -7.47
N LEU A 110 -10.86 1.14 -7.71
CA LEU A 110 -12.16 1.53 -8.28
C LEU A 110 -12.38 0.96 -9.68
N GLY A 111 -11.34 0.90 -10.50
CA GLY A 111 -11.38 0.25 -11.82
C GLY A 111 -11.71 -1.23 -11.73
N ASN A 112 -11.05 -1.95 -10.82
CA ASN A 112 -11.26 -3.36 -10.58
C ASN A 112 -12.67 -3.66 -10.01
N VAL A 113 -13.14 -2.86 -9.04
CA VAL A 113 -14.52 -2.93 -8.50
C VAL A 113 -15.53 -2.79 -9.64
N SER A 114 -15.38 -1.74 -10.45
CA SER A 114 -16.28 -1.49 -11.57
C SER A 114 -16.33 -2.65 -12.56
N HIS A 115 -15.18 -3.23 -12.87
CA HIS A 115 -15.06 -4.36 -13.80
C HIS A 115 -15.69 -5.64 -13.22
N GLU A 116 -15.44 -5.96 -11.94
CA GLU A 116 -15.96 -7.15 -11.28
C GLU A 116 -17.49 -7.07 -11.04
N LEU A 117 -18.06 -5.86 -10.91
CA LEU A 117 -19.50 -5.64 -10.84
C LEU A 117 -20.18 -5.64 -12.22
N LYS A 118 -19.56 -5.08 -13.24
CA LYS A 118 -20.14 -5.04 -14.61
C LYS A 118 -20.42 -6.43 -15.16
N THR A 119 -19.49 -7.36 -14.98
CA THR A 119 -19.61 -8.72 -15.54
C THR A 119 -20.89 -9.45 -15.06
N PRO A 120 -21.19 -9.59 -13.76
CA PRO A 120 -22.43 -10.23 -13.32
C PRO A 120 -23.68 -9.45 -13.73
N ILE A 121 -23.63 -8.10 -13.77
CA ILE A 121 -24.76 -7.27 -14.22
C ILE A 121 -25.12 -7.60 -15.68
N PHE A 122 -24.14 -7.61 -16.59
CA PHE A 122 -24.38 -7.95 -17.98
C PHE A 122 -24.84 -9.40 -18.18
N ASN A 123 -24.33 -10.33 -17.35
CA ASN A 123 -24.81 -11.71 -17.38
C ASN A 123 -26.28 -11.79 -17.00
N ILE A 124 -26.69 -11.12 -15.89
CA ILE A 124 -28.10 -11.07 -15.46
C ILE A 124 -28.94 -10.48 -16.58
N GLN A 125 -28.54 -9.33 -17.12
CA GLN A 125 -29.25 -8.67 -18.23
C GLN A 125 -29.42 -9.61 -19.42
N GLY A 126 -28.35 -10.30 -19.83
CA GLY A 126 -28.43 -11.25 -20.96
C GLY A 126 -29.36 -12.44 -20.69
N TYR A 127 -29.34 -13.01 -19.48
CA TYR A 127 -30.23 -14.10 -19.12
C TYR A 127 -31.70 -13.67 -19.07
N VAL A 128 -31.97 -12.51 -18.47
CA VAL A 128 -33.32 -11.91 -18.41
C VAL A 128 -33.83 -11.59 -19.82
N GLN A 129 -32.98 -10.99 -20.68
CA GLN A 129 -33.37 -10.68 -22.05
C GLN A 129 -33.73 -11.96 -22.83
N THR A 130 -32.93 -13.02 -22.71
CA THR A 130 -33.24 -14.29 -23.40
C THR A 130 -34.56 -14.88 -22.91
N LEU A 131 -34.89 -14.77 -21.63
CA LEU A 131 -36.17 -15.22 -21.10
C LEU A 131 -37.34 -14.39 -21.66
N LEU A 132 -37.16 -13.07 -21.78
CA LEU A 132 -38.17 -12.16 -22.36
C LEU A 132 -38.39 -12.41 -23.85
N ASP A 133 -37.34 -12.78 -24.58
CA ASP A 133 -37.39 -13.07 -26.03
C ASP A 133 -38.01 -14.46 -26.33
N GLY A 134 -38.73 -15.03 -25.36
CA GLY A 134 -39.49 -16.30 -25.48
C GLY A 134 -38.88 -17.48 -24.75
N GLY A 135 -37.67 -17.36 -24.21
CA GLY A 135 -37.01 -18.43 -23.44
C GLY A 135 -37.75 -18.80 -22.16
N VAL A 136 -38.68 -17.97 -21.68
CA VAL A 136 -39.54 -18.27 -20.52
C VAL A 136 -40.50 -19.43 -20.77
N GLU A 137 -40.92 -19.66 -22.01
CA GLU A 137 -41.82 -20.74 -22.43
C GLU A 137 -41.07 -22.06 -22.63
N ASP A 138 -39.76 -22.03 -22.80
CA ASP A 138 -38.92 -23.20 -22.95
C ASP A 138 -38.48 -23.75 -21.58
N LYS A 139 -39.02 -24.95 -21.24
CA LYS A 139 -38.77 -25.59 -19.94
C LYS A 139 -37.31 -25.96 -19.69
N ASP A 140 -36.52 -26.18 -20.72
CA ASP A 140 -35.08 -26.52 -20.62
C ASP A 140 -34.20 -25.26 -20.42
N ILE A 141 -34.70 -24.13 -20.84
CA ILE A 141 -33.99 -22.86 -20.79
C ILE A 141 -34.37 -22.01 -19.58
N ASN A 142 -35.65 -21.91 -19.25
CA ASN A 142 -36.17 -20.99 -18.27
C ASN A 142 -35.55 -21.18 -16.88
N TYR A 143 -35.57 -22.39 -16.34
CA TYR A 143 -35.00 -22.67 -15.02
C TYR A 143 -33.48 -22.48 -14.99
N LYS A 144 -32.80 -22.95 -16.06
CA LYS A 144 -31.35 -22.83 -16.20
C LYS A 144 -30.88 -21.37 -16.23
N TYR A 145 -31.61 -20.47 -16.90
CA TYR A 145 -31.23 -19.07 -16.98
C TYR A 145 -31.60 -18.29 -15.72
N LEU A 146 -32.71 -18.61 -15.07
CA LEU A 146 -33.02 -18.09 -13.74
C LEU A 146 -31.96 -18.48 -12.71
N GLU A 147 -31.54 -19.77 -12.71
CA GLU A 147 -30.45 -20.23 -11.84
C GLU A 147 -29.12 -19.49 -12.10
N ARG A 148 -28.78 -19.27 -13.36
CA ARG A 148 -27.58 -18.52 -13.74
C ARG A 148 -27.66 -17.04 -13.35
N ALA A 149 -28.82 -16.43 -13.52
CA ALA A 149 -29.07 -15.07 -13.05
C ALA A 149 -28.90 -14.98 -11.52
N ASN A 150 -29.52 -15.90 -10.78
CA ASN A 150 -29.40 -15.98 -9.33
C ASN A 150 -27.94 -16.15 -8.86
N LYS A 151 -27.16 -17.04 -9.50
CA LYS A 151 -25.73 -17.18 -9.22
C LYS A 151 -24.94 -15.89 -9.46
N SER A 152 -25.36 -15.07 -10.44
CA SER A 152 -24.74 -13.77 -10.70
C SER A 152 -25.09 -12.75 -9.64
N VAL A 153 -26.33 -12.78 -9.10
CA VAL A 153 -26.75 -11.96 -7.95
C VAL A 153 -25.95 -12.33 -6.71
N ASP A 154 -25.86 -13.64 -6.38
CA ASP A 154 -25.10 -14.13 -5.22
C ASP A 154 -23.63 -13.68 -5.30
N ARG A 155 -23.06 -13.67 -6.51
CA ARG A 155 -21.71 -13.15 -6.72
C ARG A 155 -21.61 -11.66 -6.45
N MET A 156 -22.59 -10.85 -6.85
CA MET A 156 -22.61 -9.41 -6.57
C MET A 156 -22.69 -9.14 -5.06
N ILE A 157 -23.54 -9.90 -4.36
CA ILE A 157 -23.67 -9.79 -2.90
C ILE A 157 -22.30 -10.04 -2.25
N ASN A 158 -21.62 -11.15 -2.59
CA ASN A 158 -20.31 -11.45 -2.04
C ASN A 158 -19.26 -10.35 -2.33
N ILE A 159 -19.30 -9.73 -3.54
CA ILE A 159 -18.39 -8.61 -3.86
C ILE A 159 -18.69 -7.41 -2.97
N VAL A 160 -19.96 -7.06 -2.77
CA VAL A 160 -20.35 -5.91 -1.94
C VAL A 160 -19.97 -6.15 -0.47
N GLU A 161 -20.23 -7.34 0.07
CA GLU A 161 -19.84 -7.72 1.43
C GLU A 161 -18.31 -7.63 1.63
N ASP A 162 -17.52 -8.17 0.70
CA ASP A 162 -16.06 -8.08 0.74
C ASP A 162 -15.58 -6.61 0.69
N LEU A 163 -16.24 -5.75 -0.13
CA LEU A 163 -15.93 -4.33 -0.23
C LEU A 163 -16.28 -3.57 1.05
N GLU A 164 -17.40 -3.89 1.69
CA GLU A 164 -17.77 -3.28 2.99
C GLU A 164 -16.72 -3.61 4.06
N VAL A 165 -16.27 -4.86 4.10
CA VAL A 165 -15.20 -5.27 5.04
C VAL A 165 -13.92 -4.48 4.78
N ILE A 166 -13.47 -4.38 3.52
CA ILE A 166 -12.27 -3.61 3.16
C ILE A 166 -12.44 -2.14 3.53
N SER A 167 -13.59 -1.53 3.20
CA SER A 167 -13.88 -0.14 3.51
C SER A 167 -13.83 0.15 5.01
N ARG A 168 -14.41 -0.73 5.83
CA ARG A 168 -14.35 -0.61 7.29
C ARG A 168 -12.92 -0.75 7.82
N LEU A 169 -12.16 -1.67 7.28
CA LEU A 169 -10.76 -1.89 7.68
C LEU A 169 -9.84 -0.71 7.28
N GLU A 170 -10.17 0.05 6.22
CA GLU A 170 -9.40 1.22 5.78
C GLU A 170 -9.78 2.53 6.50
N THR A 171 -11.07 2.72 6.78
CA THR A 171 -11.57 3.97 7.36
C THR A 171 -11.52 3.99 8.87
N GLU A 172 -11.66 2.84 9.48
CA GLU A 172 -11.46 2.68 10.89
C GLU A 172 -10.01 2.22 11.10
N GLN A 173 -9.18 3.05 11.74
CA GLN A 173 -8.25 2.53 12.73
C GLN A 173 -9.14 1.85 13.78
N SER A 174 -9.81 0.76 13.40
CA SER A 174 -10.76 0.07 14.25
C SER A 174 -9.96 -0.41 15.44
N VAL A 175 -10.27 0.16 16.58
CA VAL A 175 -9.80 -0.37 17.85
C VAL A 175 -10.27 -1.82 17.86
N LEU A 176 -9.34 -2.75 17.58
CA LEU A 176 -9.63 -4.17 17.61
C LEU A 176 -10.13 -4.52 19.01
N ASP A 177 -11.20 -5.26 19.11
CA ASP A 177 -11.69 -5.80 20.37
C ASP A 177 -10.87 -7.05 20.75
N ILE A 178 -9.66 -6.78 21.27
CA ILE A 178 -8.72 -7.83 21.66
C ILE A 178 -9.21 -8.54 22.90
N GLN A 179 -9.66 -9.77 22.73
CA GLN A 179 -10.16 -10.63 23.79
C GLN A 179 -9.37 -11.96 23.83
N LYS A 180 -9.41 -12.62 24.98
CA LYS A 180 -8.90 -13.99 25.10
C LYS A 180 -10.03 -14.97 24.78
N PHE A 181 -9.86 -15.81 23.76
CA PHE A 181 -10.88 -16.78 23.33
C PHE A 181 -10.26 -18.13 23.00
N ASN A 182 -11.10 -19.16 22.93
CA ASN A 182 -10.71 -20.53 22.55
C ASN A 182 -10.70 -20.64 21.02
N ILE A 183 -9.52 -20.76 20.41
CA ILE A 183 -9.34 -20.83 18.97
C ILE A 183 -9.79 -22.19 18.38
N VAL A 184 -9.73 -23.25 19.19
CA VAL A 184 -10.18 -24.60 18.77
C VAL A 184 -11.69 -24.60 18.55
N ASP A 185 -12.43 -23.98 19.48
CA ASP A 185 -13.89 -23.88 19.37
C ASP A 185 -14.28 -22.98 18.19
N LEU A 186 -13.58 -21.86 18.00
CA LEU A 186 -13.78 -20.98 16.85
C LEU A 186 -13.61 -21.72 15.52
N VAL A 187 -12.57 -22.55 15.37
CA VAL A 187 -12.36 -23.33 14.14
C VAL A 187 -13.44 -24.38 13.94
N LYS A 188 -13.94 -25.00 14.99
CA LYS A 188 -15.06 -25.94 14.89
C LYS A 188 -16.34 -25.24 14.42
N GLU A 189 -16.65 -24.04 14.96
CA GLU A 189 -17.78 -23.21 14.51
C GLU A 189 -17.66 -22.92 13.00
N VAL A 190 -16.44 -22.59 12.52
CA VAL A 190 -16.20 -22.33 11.08
C VAL A 190 -16.33 -23.63 10.26
N PHE A 191 -15.90 -24.77 10.76
CA PHE A 191 -16.10 -26.07 10.07
C PHE A 191 -17.56 -26.38 9.89
N GLU A 192 -18.37 -26.21 10.93
CA GLU A 192 -19.83 -26.39 10.87
C GLU A 192 -20.47 -25.48 9.83
N LEU A 193 -20.08 -24.17 9.82
CA LEU A 193 -20.56 -23.21 8.85
C LEU A 193 -20.22 -23.61 7.40
N MET A 194 -19.09 -24.27 7.18
CA MET A 194 -18.59 -24.65 5.86
C MET A 194 -18.93 -26.06 5.43
N GLU A 195 -19.59 -26.88 6.31
CA GLU A 195 -19.85 -28.28 6.11
C GLU A 195 -20.62 -28.56 4.81
N MET A 196 -21.70 -27.82 4.53
CA MET A 196 -22.49 -27.98 3.31
C MET A 196 -21.67 -27.72 2.02
N LYS A 197 -20.74 -26.75 2.07
CA LYS A 197 -19.88 -26.48 0.93
C LYS A 197 -18.79 -27.53 0.76
N ALA A 198 -18.21 -28.01 1.84
CA ALA A 198 -17.21 -29.08 1.86
C ALA A 198 -17.80 -30.42 1.40
N SER A 199 -19.02 -30.80 1.85
CA SER A 199 -19.70 -32.01 1.47
C SER A 199 -19.98 -32.12 -0.03
N LYS A 200 -20.33 -31.01 -0.71
CA LYS A 200 -20.49 -30.96 -2.17
C LYS A 200 -19.23 -31.39 -2.94
N MET A 201 -18.06 -31.11 -2.37
CA MET A 201 -16.74 -31.46 -2.92
C MET A 201 -16.12 -32.67 -2.24
N LYS A 202 -16.87 -33.33 -1.32
CA LYS A 202 -16.41 -34.47 -0.51
C LYS A 202 -15.10 -34.17 0.26
N ILE A 203 -14.84 -32.91 0.62
CA ILE A 203 -13.66 -32.48 1.35
C ILE A 203 -13.84 -32.77 2.83
N LYS A 204 -12.82 -33.38 3.45
CA LYS A 204 -12.80 -33.69 4.88
C LYS A 204 -12.07 -32.59 5.66
N PHE A 205 -12.66 -32.18 6.77
CA PHE A 205 -12.01 -31.27 7.72
C PHE A 205 -11.26 -32.09 8.77
N GLU A 206 -10.05 -31.62 9.12
CA GLU A 206 -9.20 -32.20 10.13
C GLU A 206 -8.67 -31.08 11.02
N LEU A 207 -8.71 -31.28 12.33
CA LEU A 207 -8.15 -30.36 13.31
C LEU A 207 -7.11 -31.10 14.14
N ILE A 208 -5.88 -30.61 14.16
CA ILE A 208 -4.74 -31.15 14.89
C ILE A 208 -4.24 -30.08 15.85
N ASN A 209 -4.32 -30.38 17.13
CA ASN A 209 -3.86 -29.46 18.17
C ASN A 209 -2.62 -30.02 18.87
N GLU A 210 -1.46 -29.41 18.61
CA GLU A 210 -0.19 -29.73 19.26
C GLU A 210 0.24 -28.63 20.24
N SER A 211 -0.67 -27.69 20.56
CA SER A 211 -0.41 -26.63 21.54
C SER A 211 -0.86 -27.07 22.94
N GLN A 212 -0.14 -26.56 23.95
CA GLN A 212 -0.48 -26.80 25.38
C GLN A 212 -1.73 -26.02 25.82
N THR A 213 -2.11 -24.96 25.12
CA THR A 213 -3.30 -24.16 25.39
C THR A 213 -4.15 -23.98 24.14
N ASN A 214 -5.45 -23.85 24.33
CA ASN A 214 -6.39 -23.54 23.25
C ASN A 214 -6.72 -22.04 23.17
N PHE A 215 -6.17 -21.22 24.05
CA PHE A 215 -6.53 -19.82 24.17
C PHE A 215 -5.50 -18.93 23.50
N VAL A 216 -5.99 -17.93 22.74
CA VAL A 216 -5.23 -16.88 22.09
C VAL A 216 -5.88 -15.53 22.34
N LYS A 217 -5.12 -14.44 22.14
CA LYS A 217 -5.60 -13.07 22.16
C LYS A 217 -5.81 -12.55 20.73
N GLY A 218 -6.93 -11.88 20.51
CA GLY A 218 -7.28 -11.27 19.23
C GLY A 218 -8.73 -10.83 19.21
N ASP A 219 -9.11 -10.16 18.14
CA ASP A 219 -10.51 -9.87 17.84
C ASP A 219 -11.16 -11.16 17.28
N LYS A 220 -12.03 -11.80 18.08
CA LYS A 220 -12.64 -13.10 17.74
C LYS A 220 -13.34 -13.09 16.40
N ASP A 221 -14.12 -12.04 16.10
CA ASP A 221 -14.91 -11.96 14.88
C ASP A 221 -14.01 -11.76 13.65
N LYS A 222 -12.97 -10.95 13.77
CA LYS A 222 -11.98 -10.75 12.69
C LYS A 222 -11.17 -12.03 12.44
N ILE A 223 -10.76 -12.73 13.49
CA ILE A 223 -10.04 -14.01 13.36
C ILE A 223 -10.97 -15.09 12.79
N GLN A 224 -12.25 -15.10 13.15
CA GLN A 224 -13.24 -15.98 12.50
C GLN A 224 -13.29 -15.73 10.99
N GLN A 225 -13.30 -14.46 10.57
CA GLN A 225 -13.29 -14.10 9.16
C GLN A 225 -12.01 -14.55 8.44
N VAL A 226 -10.83 -14.52 9.11
CA VAL A 226 -9.61 -15.12 8.59
C VAL A 226 -9.80 -16.60 8.26
N PHE A 227 -10.33 -17.39 9.21
CA PHE A 227 -10.58 -18.81 8.98
C PHE A 227 -11.62 -19.07 7.90
N VAL A 228 -12.72 -18.32 7.88
CA VAL A 228 -13.75 -18.42 6.82
C VAL A 228 -13.13 -18.22 5.44
N ASN A 229 -12.28 -17.21 5.26
CA ASN A 229 -11.64 -16.95 3.99
C ASN A 229 -10.63 -18.05 3.60
N LEU A 230 -9.78 -18.49 4.52
CA LEU A 230 -8.78 -19.52 4.25
C LEU A 230 -9.43 -20.90 3.97
N ILE A 231 -10.41 -21.30 4.77
CA ILE A 231 -11.13 -22.57 4.60
C ILE A 231 -12.00 -22.55 3.34
N SER A 232 -12.67 -21.44 3.06
CA SER A 232 -13.41 -21.27 1.80
C SER A 232 -12.49 -21.39 0.58
N ASN A 233 -11.29 -20.83 0.62
CA ASN A 233 -10.29 -20.99 -0.44
C ASN A 233 -9.82 -22.45 -0.55
N SER A 234 -9.57 -23.13 0.57
CA SER A 234 -9.20 -24.55 0.59
C SER A 234 -10.29 -25.43 -0.07
N ILE A 235 -11.58 -25.14 0.15
CA ILE A 235 -12.68 -25.85 -0.51
C ILE A 235 -12.72 -25.51 -2.00
N LYS A 236 -12.63 -24.24 -2.37
CA LYS A 236 -12.72 -23.76 -3.78
C LYS A 236 -11.61 -24.30 -4.66
N TYR A 237 -10.41 -24.42 -4.13
CA TYR A 237 -9.21 -24.86 -4.87
C TYR A 237 -8.78 -26.28 -4.49
N GLY A 238 -9.54 -26.93 -3.63
CA GLY A 238 -9.37 -28.33 -3.26
C GLY A 238 -9.64 -29.29 -4.41
N LYS A 239 -9.25 -30.54 -4.23
CA LYS A 239 -9.61 -31.66 -5.11
C LYS A 239 -10.84 -32.35 -4.55
N GLU A 240 -11.67 -32.95 -5.39
CA GLU A 240 -12.76 -33.78 -4.93
C GLU A 240 -12.24 -34.92 -4.03
N GLY A 241 -12.84 -35.14 -2.88
CA GLY A 241 -12.37 -36.09 -1.88
C GLY A 241 -11.10 -35.65 -1.14
N GLY A 242 -10.69 -34.37 -1.30
CA GLY A 242 -9.55 -33.79 -0.62
C GLY A 242 -9.72 -33.56 0.87
N LYS A 243 -8.77 -32.88 1.48
CA LYS A 243 -8.85 -32.50 2.89
C LYS A 243 -8.34 -31.07 3.15
N THR A 244 -8.92 -30.44 4.15
CA THR A 244 -8.46 -29.21 4.78
C THR A 244 -8.07 -29.51 6.21
N THR A 245 -6.83 -29.23 6.58
CA THR A 245 -6.32 -29.47 7.93
C THR A 245 -5.96 -28.16 8.59
N VAL A 246 -6.50 -27.89 9.78
CA VAL A 246 -6.06 -26.77 10.63
C VAL A 246 -5.17 -27.34 11.74
N ARG A 247 -3.98 -26.77 11.91
CA ARG A 247 -2.99 -27.18 12.92
C ARG A 247 -2.62 -26.02 13.82
N PHE A 248 -2.43 -26.34 15.09
CA PHE A 248 -1.95 -25.42 16.12
C PHE A 248 -0.65 -25.93 16.71
N PHE A 249 0.38 -25.10 16.71
CA PHE A 249 1.70 -25.42 17.26
C PHE A 249 2.06 -24.44 18.36
N ASP A 250 2.69 -24.95 19.41
CA ASP A 250 3.18 -24.13 20.50
C ASP A 250 4.45 -23.36 20.08
N MET A 251 4.47 -22.04 20.34
CA MET A 251 5.63 -21.18 20.10
C MET A 251 5.87 -20.24 21.30
N ASN A 252 6.17 -20.82 22.46
CA ASN A 252 6.38 -20.07 23.69
C ASN A 252 5.18 -19.18 24.07
N SER A 253 5.30 -17.85 23.97
CA SER A 253 4.24 -16.87 24.21
C SER A 253 3.19 -16.79 23.10
N ASN A 254 3.44 -17.45 21.97
CA ASN A 254 2.61 -17.38 20.78
C ASN A 254 2.12 -18.78 20.36
N MET A 255 1.15 -18.78 19.49
CA MET A 255 0.63 -19.97 18.82
C MET A 255 0.79 -19.79 17.31
N LEU A 256 1.45 -20.74 16.64
CA LEU A 256 1.46 -20.82 15.17
C LEU A 256 0.22 -21.58 14.72
N ILE A 257 -0.50 -20.99 13.79
CA ILE A 257 -1.71 -21.55 13.17
C ILE A 257 -1.40 -21.85 11.71
N GLU A 258 -1.68 -23.05 11.26
CA GLU A 258 -1.59 -23.44 9.86
C GLU A 258 -2.95 -23.90 9.34
N VAL A 259 -3.34 -23.42 8.16
CA VAL A 259 -4.48 -23.92 7.38
C VAL A 259 -3.91 -24.51 6.10
N ALA A 260 -3.98 -25.83 5.98
CA ALA A 260 -3.39 -26.59 4.89
C ALA A 260 -4.47 -27.30 4.05
N ASP A 261 -4.32 -27.27 2.73
CA ASP A 261 -5.10 -28.03 1.77
C ASP A 261 -4.20 -28.98 0.94
N ASN A 262 -4.78 -30.02 0.38
CA ASN A 262 -4.15 -30.90 -0.60
C ASN A 262 -4.68 -30.65 -2.03
N GLY A 263 -5.01 -29.41 -2.34
CA GLY A 263 -5.62 -28.97 -3.59
C GLY A 263 -4.64 -28.88 -4.77
N ILE A 264 -4.96 -27.98 -5.71
CA ILE A 264 -4.17 -27.79 -6.95
C ILE A 264 -2.82 -27.11 -6.73
N GLY A 265 -2.63 -26.45 -5.58
CA GLY A 265 -1.44 -25.66 -5.30
C GLY A 265 -1.34 -24.39 -6.15
N ILE A 266 -0.27 -23.61 -5.89
CA ILE A 266 -0.06 -22.28 -6.44
C ILE A 266 1.33 -22.21 -7.07
N LYS A 267 1.45 -21.57 -8.23
CA LYS A 267 2.75 -21.33 -8.90
C LYS A 267 3.61 -20.37 -8.10
N LYS A 268 4.91 -20.62 -7.97
CA LYS A 268 5.86 -19.79 -7.20
C LYS A 268 5.80 -18.31 -7.60
N GLN A 269 5.73 -18.01 -8.89
CA GLN A 269 5.64 -16.64 -9.41
C GLN A 269 4.38 -15.87 -9.00
N SER A 270 3.36 -16.55 -8.49
CA SER A 270 2.10 -15.95 -8.04
C SER A 270 2.04 -15.76 -6.54
N LEU A 271 2.98 -16.33 -5.76
CA LEU A 271 2.93 -16.30 -4.29
C LEU A 271 3.03 -14.89 -3.74
N ASP A 272 3.91 -14.06 -4.27
CA ASP A 272 4.15 -12.69 -3.80
C ASP A 272 2.93 -11.77 -4.00
N ARG A 273 2.09 -12.11 -5.00
CA ARG A 273 0.94 -11.32 -5.39
C ARG A 273 -0.40 -11.81 -4.85
N LEU A 274 -0.42 -12.95 -4.14
CA LEU A 274 -1.66 -13.58 -3.67
C LEU A 274 -2.51 -12.70 -2.77
N PHE A 275 -1.88 -11.79 -2.05
CA PHE A 275 -2.53 -10.89 -1.09
C PHE A 275 -2.89 -9.51 -1.70
N GLU A 276 -2.60 -9.31 -3.01
CA GLU A 276 -3.06 -8.13 -3.74
C GLU A 276 -4.59 -8.21 -3.95
N ARG A 277 -5.27 -7.07 -3.86
CA ARG A 277 -6.73 -7.00 -4.07
C ARG A 277 -7.07 -7.36 -5.52
N PHE A 278 -8.13 -8.15 -5.71
CA PHE A 278 -8.59 -8.65 -7.02
C PHE A 278 -7.59 -9.54 -7.77
N TYR A 279 -6.44 -9.86 -7.16
CA TYR A 279 -5.48 -10.77 -7.78
C TYR A 279 -6.02 -12.20 -7.82
N ARG A 280 -5.84 -12.86 -8.95
CA ARG A 280 -6.28 -14.24 -9.19
C ARG A 280 -5.26 -14.93 -10.08
N VAL A 281 -4.82 -16.11 -9.69
CA VAL A 281 -3.83 -16.91 -10.43
C VAL A 281 -4.35 -17.34 -11.81
N ASP A 282 -5.65 -17.64 -11.90
CA ASP A 282 -6.35 -18.00 -13.14
C ASP A 282 -7.71 -17.28 -13.18
N LYS A 283 -7.81 -16.26 -14.05
CA LYS A 283 -9.00 -15.43 -14.17
C LYS A 283 -10.23 -16.21 -14.68
N ASN A 284 -10.03 -17.19 -15.57
CA ASN A 284 -11.14 -17.93 -16.19
C ASN A 284 -11.73 -18.95 -15.20
N ARG A 285 -10.89 -19.83 -14.67
CA ARG A 285 -11.30 -20.84 -13.70
C ARG A 285 -11.90 -20.21 -12.43
N SER A 286 -11.33 -19.12 -11.96
CA SER A 286 -11.82 -18.43 -10.77
C SER A 286 -13.18 -17.74 -10.98
N ARG A 287 -13.55 -17.38 -12.23
CA ARG A 287 -14.90 -16.86 -12.54
C ARG A 287 -15.96 -17.93 -12.40
N GLU A 288 -15.67 -19.14 -12.83
CA GLU A 288 -16.58 -20.29 -12.69
C GLU A 288 -16.75 -20.70 -11.23
N ILE A 289 -15.70 -20.65 -10.43
CA ILE A 289 -15.67 -21.02 -9.01
C ILE A 289 -16.23 -19.90 -8.09
N GLY A 290 -16.44 -18.67 -8.61
CA GLY A 290 -17.08 -17.58 -7.87
C GLY A 290 -16.19 -16.87 -6.86
N GLY A 291 -14.87 -16.74 -7.11
CA GLY A 291 -13.98 -15.95 -6.26
C GLY A 291 -14.00 -14.46 -6.58
N THR A 292 -13.94 -13.58 -5.59
CA THR A 292 -13.87 -12.12 -5.72
C THR A 292 -12.42 -11.63 -5.92
N GLY A 293 -11.45 -12.37 -5.40
CA GLY A 293 -10.04 -11.97 -5.32
C GLY A 293 -9.76 -11.01 -4.15
N LEU A 294 -10.72 -10.83 -3.24
CA LEU A 294 -10.59 -9.95 -2.08
C LEU A 294 -10.29 -10.74 -0.78
N GLY A 295 -10.70 -11.98 -0.68
CA GLY A 295 -10.62 -12.75 0.56
C GLY A 295 -9.22 -12.87 1.17
N LEU A 296 -8.14 -13.08 0.38
CA LEU A 296 -6.77 -13.12 0.91
C LEU A 296 -6.23 -11.72 1.27
N ALA A 297 -6.67 -10.69 0.57
CA ALA A 297 -6.35 -9.31 0.94
C ALA A 297 -7.00 -8.94 2.28
N ILE A 298 -8.25 -9.37 2.53
CA ILE A 298 -8.93 -9.23 3.82
C ILE A 298 -8.15 -9.96 4.93
N VAL A 299 -7.74 -11.21 4.69
CA VAL A 299 -6.92 -11.98 5.65
C VAL A 299 -5.65 -11.23 6.02
N LYS A 300 -4.90 -10.75 5.03
CA LYS A 300 -3.68 -9.98 5.25
C LYS A 300 -3.96 -8.74 6.11
N HIS A 301 -4.98 -7.97 5.76
CA HIS A 301 -5.30 -6.72 6.45
C HIS A 301 -5.73 -6.94 7.91
N ILE A 302 -6.55 -7.97 8.17
CA ILE A 302 -6.93 -8.34 9.54
C ILE A 302 -5.70 -8.73 10.37
N LEU A 303 -4.79 -9.53 9.82
CA LEU A 303 -3.59 -9.96 10.54
C LEU A 303 -2.61 -8.81 10.76
N GLU A 304 -2.43 -7.91 9.77
CA GLU A 304 -1.65 -6.67 9.93
C GLU A 304 -2.22 -5.79 11.07
N GLY A 305 -3.55 -5.67 11.17
CA GLY A 305 -4.20 -4.99 12.31
C GLY A 305 -3.89 -5.63 13.66
N HIS A 306 -3.65 -6.93 13.70
CA HIS A 306 -3.18 -7.66 14.90
C HIS A 306 -1.66 -7.62 15.06
N ASN A 307 -0.91 -6.81 14.29
CA ASN A 307 0.56 -6.78 14.23
C ASN A 307 1.17 -8.14 13.86
N GLN A 308 0.46 -8.94 13.06
CA GLN A 308 0.88 -10.26 12.61
C GLN A 308 1.02 -10.30 11.09
N GLN A 309 1.80 -11.28 10.61
CA GLN A 309 2.00 -11.51 9.18
C GLN A 309 1.42 -12.88 8.79
N ILE A 310 0.91 -12.94 7.54
CA ILE A 310 0.53 -14.20 6.93
C ILE A 310 1.65 -14.69 6.02
N ASN A 311 1.96 -15.98 6.13
CA ASN A 311 2.90 -16.67 5.26
C ASN A 311 2.18 -17.74 4.43
N VAL A 312 2.73 -18.07 3.25
CA VAL A 312 2.19 -19.10 2.37
C VAL A 312 3.30 -19.99 1.83
N ARG A 313 3.08 -21.30 1.89
CA ARG A 313 3.89 -22.31 1.22
C ARG A 313 2.99 -23.13 0.31
N SER A 314 3.37 -23.29 -0.94
CA SER A 314 2.56 -24.05 -1.89
C SER A 314 3.40 -24.74 -2.95
N THR A 315 2.92 -25.92 -3.36
CA THR A 315 3.50 -26.69 -4.45
C THR A 315 2.38 -27.17 -5.36
N ILE A 316 2.58 -26.98 -6.68
CA ILE A 316 1.59 -27.38 -7.68
C ILE A 316 1.26 -28.86 -7.54
N ASN A 317 -0.02 -29.19 -7.59
CA ASN A 317 -0.62 -30.52 -7.45
C ASN A 317 -0.40 -31.20 -6.09
N VAL A 318 0.28 -30.56 -5.14
CA VAL A 318 0.45 -31.04 -3.76
C VAL A 318 -0.53 -30.35 -2.82
N GLY A 319 -0.65 -29.00 -2.92
CA GLY A 319 -1.52 -28.20 -2.09
C GLY A 319 -0.88 -26.92 -1.59
N SER A 320 -1.55 -26.21 -0.69
CA SER A 320 -1.10 -24.95 -0.10
C SER A 320 -1.23 -25.00 1.43
N THR A 321 -0.34 -24.27 2.10
CA THR A 321 -0.41 -24.05 3.55
C THR A 321 -0.25 -22.56 3.83
N PHE A 322 -1.27 -21.97 4.44
CA PHE A 322 -1.25 -20.60 4.95
C PHE A 322 -0.97 -20.65 6.44
N SER A 323 -0.08 -19.79 6.92
CA SER A 323 0.30 -19.78 8.34
C SER A 323 0.40 -18.36 8.89
N PHE A 324 0.00 -18.19 10.14
CA PHE A 324 0.08 -16.96 10.90
C PHE A 324 0.23 -17.24 12.39
N ILE A 325 0.53 -16.20 13.16
CA ILE A 325 0.82 -16.32 14.59
C ILE A 325 -0.19 -15.47 15.37
N LEU A 326 -0.61 -15.95 16.55
CA LEU A 326 -1.37 -15.16 17.52
C LEU A 326 -0.71 -15.27 18.90
N GLU A 327 -0.84 -14.22 19.70
CA GLU A 327 -0.42 -14.21 21.12
C GLU A 327 -1.34 -15.12 21.95
N LYS A 328 -0.79 -15.80 22.97
CA LYS A 328 -1.55 -16.65 23.89
C LYS A 328 -2.18 -15.90 25.04
#